data_f2b4a4e46e00c4e9e78caa5b3a494363
#
_entry.id   f2b4a4e46e00c4e9e78caa5b3a494363
#
_cell.length_a   1.000
_cell.length_b   1.000
_cell.length_c   1.000
_cell.angle_alpha   90.00
_cell.angle_beta   90.00
_cell.angle_gamma   90.00
#
_symmetry.space_group_name_H-M   'P 1'
#
loop_
_entity.id
_entity.type
_entity.pdbx_description
1 polymer ?
#
loop_
_entity_poly.entity_id
_entity_poly.type
_entity_poly.pdbx_seq_one_letter_code
_entity_poly.pdbx_strand_id
1 'polypeptide(L)'
;MTYIRAMYTIIETPTFQEDARRIWSEQERGAFCAWLAANPEVGDVIPGSGGCRKVRWSIAGSGKRGGARIIYYNRLVNGEIWLLVIYTKSVTGNIPAHILKSIREAIEHE
;
A
#
# COMPACT_ATOMS: atom_id res chain seq x y z
N MET A 1 30.90 -14.48 0.44
CA MET A 1 29.59 -14.66 1.06
C MET A 1 28.54 -13.97 0.21
N THR A 2 27.54 -14.72 -0.21
CA THR A 2 26.51 -14.18 -1.07
C THR A 2 25.30 -13.75 -0.22
N TYR A 3 24.91 -12.49 -0.36
CA TYR A 3 23.72 -11.99 0.30
C TYR A 3 22.52 -12.16 -0.63
N ILE A 4 21.57 -12.97 -0.20
CA ILE A 4 20.29 -13.06 -0.88
C ILE A 4 19.37 -12.08 -0.18
N ARG A 5 19.06 -10.97 -0.87
CA ARG A 5 18.11 -10.01 -0.38
C ARG A 5 16.72 -10.57 -0.66
N ALA A 6 15.96 -10.83 0.40
CA ALA A 6 14.59 -11.26 0.24
C ALA A 6 13.78 -10.16 -0.42
N MET A 7 13.16 -10.46 -1.56
CA MET A 7 12.25 -9.55 -2.22
C MET A 7 10.84 -9.96 -1.86
N TYR A 8 10.08 -9.00 -1.35
CA TYR A 8 8.67 -9.23 -1.02
C TYR A 8 7.83 -9.18 -2.29
N THR A 9 6.81 -10.02 -2.34
CA THR A 9 5.83 -10.01 -3.41
C THR A 9 4.76 -8.96 -3.10
N ILE A 10 4.53 -8.06 -4.04
CA ILE A 10 3.46 -7.06 -3.93
C ILE A 10 2.19 -7.67 -4.50
N ILE A 11 1.14 -7.72 -3.68
CA ILE A 11 -0.16 -8.23 -4.09
C ILE A 11 -1.15 -7.07 -4.04
N GLU A 12 -1.80 -6.79 -5.17
CA GLU A 12 -2.78 -5.72 -5.26
C GLU A 12 -4.18 -6.32 -5.22
N THR A 13 -5.04 -5.77 -4.37
CA THR A 13 -6.45 -6.15 -4.39
C THR A 13 -7.10 -5.63 -5.68
N PRO A 14 -8.20 -6.23 -6.16
CA PRO A 14 -8.90 -5.74 -7.35
C PRO A 14 -9.33 -4.28 -7.22
N THR A 15 -9.84 -3.90 -6.05
CA THR A 15 -10.22 -2.50 -5.79
C THR A 15 -9.03 -1.56 -5.89
N PHE A 16 -7.88 -1.95 -5.33
CA PHE A 16 -6.67 -1.15 -5.45
C PHE A 16 -6.26 -0.98 -6.91
N GLN A 17 -6.26 -2.06 -7.68
CA GLN A 17 -5.87 -2.01 -9.10
C GLN A 17 -6.74 -1.06 -9.90
N GLU A 18 -8.05 -1.12 -9.69
CA GLU A 18 -8.99 -0.27 -10.40
C GLU A 18 -8.78 1.21 -10.07
N ASP A 19 -8.66 1.53 -8.79
CA ASP A 19 -8.46 2.92 -8.36
C ASP A 19 -7.08 3.44 -8.78
N ALA A 20 -6.06 2.62 -8.72
CA ALA A 20 -4.71 3.00 -9.09
C ALA A 20 -4.59 3.42 -10.56
N ARG A 21 -5.33 2.78 -11.45
CA ARG A 21 -5.31 3.14 -12.87
C ARG A 21 -5.72 4.59 -13.13
N ARG A 22 -6.56 5.13 -12.29
CA ARG A 22 -7.03 6.52 -12.40
C ARG A 22 -6.13 7.52 -11.71
N ILE A 23 -5.25 7.06 -10.85
CA ILE A 23 -4.45 7.93 -9.97
C ILE A 23 -3.04 8.11 -10.48
N TRP A 24 -2.40 7.05 -10.98
CA TRP A 24 -1.02 7.10 -11.43
C TRP A 24 -0.77 6.26 -12.69
N SER A 25 0.37 6.53 -13.33
CA SER A 25 0.81 5.77 -14.49
C SER A 25 1.40 4.41 -14.08
N GLU A 26 1.54 3.50 -15.03
CA GLU A 26 2.21 2.23 -14.79
C GLU A 26 3.66 2.41 -14.32
N GLN A 27 4.33 3.43 -14.86
CA GLN A 27 5.70 3.74 -14.48
C GLN A 27 5.77 4.18 -13.01
N GLU A 28 4.87 5.03 -12.58
CA GLU A 28 4.80 5.48 -11.19
C GLU A 28 4.43 4.34 -10.25
N ARG A 29 3.51 3.50 -10.67
CA ARG A 29 3.13 2.31 -9.92
C ARG A 29 4.33 1.39 -9.71
N GLY A 30 5.08 1.11 -10.79
CA GLY A 30 6.28 0.28 -10.71
C GLY A 30 7.32 0.84 -9.76
N ALA A 31 7.56 2.16 -9.83
CA ALA A 31 8.50 2.83 -8.95
C ALA A 31 8.08 2.74 -7.48
N PHE A 32 6.79 2.93 -7.21
CA PHE A 32 6.25 2.80 -5.86
C PHE A 32 6.42 1.38 -5.32
N CYS A 33 6.04 0.38 -6.12
CA CYS A 33 6.12 -1.03 -5.70
C CYS A 33 7.56 -1.44 -5.40
N ALA A 34 8.51 -1.03 -6.23
CA ALA A 34 9.92 -1.32 -6.00
C ALA A 34 10.43 -0.69 -4.70
N TRP A 35 10.05 0.57 -4.47
CA TRP A 35 10.43 1.28 -3.26
C TRP A 35 9.82 0.65 -2.02
N LEU A 36 8.53 0.32 -2.05
CA LEU A 36 7.85 -0.29 -0.91
C LEU A 36 8.40 -1.67 -0.60
N ALA A 37 8.70 -2.47 -1.62
CA ALA A 37 9.28 -3.80 -1.43
C ALA A 37 10.64 -3.73 -0.73
N ALA A 38 11.38 -2.65 -0.93
CA ALA A 38 12.65 -2.41 -0.26
C ALA A 38 12.49 -1.78 1.15
N ASN A 39 11.32 -1.19 1.42
CA ASN A 39 11.05 -0.45 2.66
C ASN A 39 9.66 -0.78 3.21
N PRO A 40 9.39 -2.03 3.56
CA PRO A 40 8.01 -2.44 3.92
C PRO A 40 7.46 -1.77 5.19
N GLU A 41 8.32 -1.25 6.04
CA GLU A 41 7.90 -0.62 7.29
C GLU A 41 7.87 0.90 7.23
N VAL A 42 7.97 1.47 6.02
CA VAL A 42 8.04 2.92 5.84
C VAL A 42 6.75 3.65 6.22
N GLY A 43 5.60 3.02 6.06
CA GLY A 43 4.32 3.62 6.40
C GLY A 43 4.03 3.60 7.89
N ASP A 44 3.21 4.55 8.33
CA ASP A 44 2.79 4.64 9.72
C ASP A 44 1.65 3.66 10.00
N VAL A 45 1.74 2.94 11.10
CA VAL A 45 0.69 2.01 11.52
C VAL A 45 -0.58 2.78 11.86
N ILE A 46 -1.69 2.33 11.30
CA ILE A 46 -3.02 2.90 11.59
C ILE A 46 -3.56 2.24 12.85
N PRO A 47 -3.81 3.00 13.93
CA PRO A 47 -4.33 2.41 15.16
C PRO A 47 -5.66 1.69 14.94
N GLY A 48 -5.82 0.53 15.55
CA GLY A 48 -7.06 -0.24 15.47
C GLY A 48 -7.29 -1.00 14.17
N SER A 49 -6.34 -0.95 13.25
CA SER A 49 -6.47 -1.60 11.94
C SER A 49 -5.90 -3.02 11.89
N GLY A 50 -5.30 -3.48 12.97
CA GLY A 50 -4.64 -4.78 12.98
C GLY A 50 -3.29 -4.79 12.30
N GLY A 51 -2.64 -3.63 12.18
CA GLY A 51 -1.29 -3.51 11.61
C GLY A 51 -1.23 -2.96 10.21
N CYS A 52 -2.34 -2.47 9.66
CA CYS A 52 -2.30 -1.79 8.36
C CYS A 52 -1.49 -0.50 8.48
N ARG A 53 -0.79 -0.14 7.41
CA ARG A 53 0.08 1.04 7.35
C ARG A 53 -0.38 1.98 6.26
N LYS A 54 -0.12 3.26 6.46
CA LYS A 54 -0.43 4.30 5.49
C LYS A 54 0.83 5.04 5.10
N VAL A 55 1.01 5.27 3.80
CA VAL A 55 2.16 5.97 3.26
C VAL A 55 1.72 6.93 2.15
N ARG A 56 2.49 7.99 1.94
CA ARG A 56 2.29 8.94 0.86
C ARG A 56 3.29 8.68 -0.26
N TRP A 57 2.85 8.89 -1.48
CA TRP A 57 3.71 8.83 -2.66
C TRP A 57 3.43 10.01 -3.56
N SER A 58 4.47 10.76 -3.88
CA SER A 58 4.34 11.92 -4.78
C SER A 58 4.09 11.46 -6.21
N ILE A 59 3.17 12.15 -6.88
CA ILE A 59 2.84 11.87 -8.27
C ILE A 59 3.35 13.05 -9.12
N ALA A 60 4.05 12.73 -10.21
CA ALA A 60 4.60 13.74 -11.11
C ALA A 60 3.50 14.68 -11.64
N GLY A 61 3.76 15.98 -11.59
CA GLY A 61 2.85 16.99 -12.11
C GLY A 61 1.69 17.37 -11.20
N SER A 62 1.57 16.77 -10.02
CA SER A 62 0.45 17.03 -9.12
C SER A 62 0.73 18.08 -8.04
N GLY A 63 1.96 18.61 -7.97
CA GLY A 63 2.33 19.62 -7.00
C GLY A 63 2.38 19.11 -5.56
N LYS A 64 2.52 20.05 -4.60
CA LYS A 64 2.71 19.71 -3.19
C LYS A 64 1.50 19.06 -2.54
N ARG A 65 0.30 19.27 -3.09
CA ARG A 65 -0.95 18.73 -2.55
C ARG A 65 -1.41 17.49 -3.26
N GLY A 66 -0.81 17.21 -4.41
CA GLY A 66 -1.15 16.05 -5.18
C GLY A 66 -0.21 14.93 -4.83
N GLY A 67 -0.72 13.86 -4.38
CA GLY A 67 0.01 12.67 -4.08
C GLY A 67 -0.98 11.57 -3.82
N ALA A 68 -0.53 10.36 -3.98
CA ALA A 68 -1.34 9.21 -3.62
C ALA A 68 -1.11 8.88 -2.15
N ARG A 69 -2.16 8.42 -1.50
CA ARG A 69 -2.08 7.81 -0.19
C ARG A 69 -2.41 6.35 -0.34
N ILE A 70 -1.54 5.50 0.17
CA ILE A 70 -1.67 4.06 0.01
C ILE A 70 -1.77 3.42 1.39
N ILE A 71 -2.76 2.54 1.55
CA ILE A 71 -2.90 1.72 2.73
C ILE A 71 -2.53 0.30 2.34
N TYR A 72 -1.62 -0.29 3.10
CA TYR A 72 -1.12 -1.63 2.82
C TYR A 72 -0.97 -2.44 4.11
N TYR A 73 -0.85 -3.75 3.95
CA TYR A 73 -0.65 -4.68 5.06
C TYR A 73 0.50 -5.62 4.74
N ASN A 74 1.45 -5.73 5.67
CA ASN A 74 2.61 -6.60 5.53
C ASN A 74 2.32 -7.98 6.13
N ARG A 75 2.33 -9.00 5.28
CA ARG A 75 2.31 -10.39 5.70
C ARG A 75 3.69 -10.97 5.45
N LEU A 76 4.68 -10.48 6.21
CA LEU A 76 6.09 -10.74 5.94
C LEU A 76 6.50 -12.19 6.13
N VAL A 77 5.81 -12.93 7.01
CA VAL A 77 6.03 -14.37 7.19
C VAL A 77 5.87 -15.11 5.86
N ASN A 78 4.94 -14.65 5.03
CA ASN A 78 4.69 -15.21 3.71
C ASN A 78 5.46 -14.47 2.60
N GLY A 79 6.23 -13.45 2.94
CA GLY A 79 6.95 -12.65 1.96
C GLY A 79 6.05 -11.75 1.13
N GLU A 80 4.91 -11.31 1.68
CA GLU A 80 3.89 -10.59 0.95
C GLU A 80 3.62 -9.20 1.52
N ILE A 81 3.40 -8.24 0.61
CA ILE A 81 2.89 -6.92 0.95
C ILE A 81 1.60 -6.72 0.17
N TRP A 82 0.50 -6.54 0.88
CA TRP A 82 -0.82 -6.40 0.28
C TRP A 82 -1.20 -4.93 0.17
N LEU A 83 -1.43 -4.45 -1.05
CA LEU A 83 -1.90 -3.10 -1.31
C LEU A 83 -3.43 -3.11 -1.29
N LEU A 84 -4.00 -2.42 -0.31
CA LEU A 84 -5.44 -2.49 -0.02
C LEU A 84 -6.22 -1.32 -0.61
N VAL A 85 -5.72 -0.10 -0.42
CA VAL A 85 -6.44 1.12 -0.76
C VAL A 85 -5.48 2.15 -1.32
N ILE A 86 -5.92 2.89 -2.34
CA ILE A 86 -5.22 4.05 -2.84
C ILE A 86 -6.22 5.18 -3.06
N TYR A 87 -5.88 6.38 -2.64
CA TYR A 87 -6.72 7.55 -2.83
C TYR A 87 -5.87 8.82 -2.87
N THR A 88 -6.46 9.91 -3.36
CA THR A 88 -5.84 11.21 -3.36
C THR A 88 -6.48 12.09 -2.30
N LYS A 89 -5.86 13.21 -1.98
CA LYS A 89 -6.36 14.12 -0.95
C LYS A 89 -7.75 14.69 -1.29
N SER A 90 -8.08 14.78 -2.57
CA SER A 90 -9.37 15.31 -3.01
C SER A 90 -10.54 14.35 -2.71
N VAL A 91 -10.25 13.11 -2.45
CA VAL A 91 -11.25 12.12 -2.07
C VAL A 91 -11.13 11.92 -0.58
N THR A 92 -12.12 12.33 0.18
CA THR A 92 -12.13 12.11 1.61
C THR A 92 -12.41 10.63 1.88
N GLY A 93 -11.36 9.89 2.11
CA GLY A 93 -11.51 8.48 2.41
C GLY A 93 -10.82 8.13 3.70
N ASN A 94 -11.39 8.51 4.83
CA ASN A 94 -11.00 7.86 6.07
C ASN A 94 -11.78 6.56 6.15
N ILE A 95 -11.15 5.49 5.68
CA ILE A 95 -11.72 4.17 5.87
C ILE A 95 -11.62 3.85 7.36
N PRO A 96 -12.74 3.49 8.01
CA PRO A 96 -12.69 3.16 9.43
C PRO A 96 -11.70 2.03 9.72
N ALA A 97 -10.96 2.17 10.81
CA ALA A 97 -9.93 1.21 11.17
C ALA A 97 -10.48 -0.22 11.32
N HIS A 98 -11.71 -0.37 11.79
CA HIS A 98 -12.31 -1.70 11.95
C HIS A 98 -12.57 -2.39 10.60
N ILE A 99 -12.81 -1.62 9.55
CA ILE A 99 -12.96 -2.18 8.19
C ILE A 99 -11.60 -2.68 7.69
N LEU A 100 -10.54 -1.91 7.91
CA LEU A 100 -9.18 -2.34 7.57
C LEU A 100 -8.80 -3.60 8.33
N LYS A 101 -9.16 -3.69 9.60
CA LYS A 101 -8.92 -4.87 10.41
C LYS A 101 -9.64 -6.09 9.84
N SER A 102 -10.88 -5.93 9.36
CA SER A 102 -11.63 -7.01 8.73
C SER A 102 -10.94 -7.50 7.45
N ILE A 103 -10.42 -6.58 6.64
CA ILE A 103 -9.68 -6.94 5.44
C ILE A 103 -8.40 -7.71 5.81
N ARG A 104 -7.69 -7.22 6.80
CA ARG A 104 -6.47 -7.87 7.30
C ARG A 104 -6.76 -9.29 7.79
N GLU A 105 -7.84 -9.48 8.53
CA GLU A 105 -8.23 -10.80 9.01
C GLU A 105 -8.57 -11.74 7.85
N ALA A 106 -9.23 -11.26 6.82
CA ALA A 106 -9.51 -12.06 5.63
C ALA A 106 -8.22 -12.51 4.93
N ILE A 107 -7.22 -11.64 4.86
CA ILE A 107 -5.92 -11.97 4.28
C ILE A 107 -5.24 -13.06 5.10
N GLU A 108 -5.26 -12.96 6.41
CA GLU A 108 -4.61 -13.93 7.30
C GLU A 108 -5.26 -15.32 7.23
N HIS A 109 -6.50 -15.41 6.76
CA HIS A 109 -7.20 -16.68 6.63
C HIS A 109 -7.15 -17.28 5.23
N GLU A 110 -6.39 -16.71 4.32
CA GLU A 110 -6.19 -17.31 2.99
C GLU A 110 -5.20 -18.47 3.00
#